data_831322031bc350e5f972d33f3d8ab7d3
#
_entry.id   831322031bc350e5f972d33f3d8ab7d3
#
_cell.length_a   1.000
_cell.length_b   1.000
_cell.length_c   1.000
_cell.angle_alpha   90.00
_cell.angle_beta   90.00
_cell.angle_gamma   90.00
#
_symmetry.space_group_name_H-M   'P 1'
#
loop_
_entity.id
_entity.type
_entity.pdbx_description
1 polymer ?
#
loop_
_entity_poly.entity_id
_entity_poly.type
_entity_poly.pdbx_seq_one_letter_code
_entity_poly.pdbx_strand_id
1 'polypeptide(L)'
;MFEKRHVLGLFAVFSLGLLAIPAPGFAHCDTLDGPVVMAAKQALEKGDVTPVLKWVKKEQEREMREAFQKTIAVRTKGPEVKELADMYFFETLVRIHRASEGAPYTGLTKGPAEPIIAAVDKSLGTDSVDHVVKHLTAEVAKGIRERFSKTADLRKHSEDSVSAGREYVEAYVELTHYVERLFNDAIGHSGAHGKPDEAGHKH
;
A
#
# COMPACT_ATOMS: atom_id res chain seq x y z
N MET A 1 42.78 0.87 56.78
CA MET A 1 42.40 2.05 55.96
C MET A 1 42.25 1.56 54.53
N PHE A 2 41.02 1.05 54.20
CA PHE A 2 40.72 0.50 52.89
C PHE A 2 39.60 1.34 52.25
N GLU A 3 39.95 2.06 51.22
CA GLU A 3 39.01 2.84 50.41
C GLU A 3 38.12 1.90 49.52
N LYS A 4 36.81 2.01 49.69
CA LYS A 4 35.80 1.38 48.82
C LYS A 4 35.59 2.26 47.61
N ARG A 5 36.12 1.87 46.45
CA ARG A 5 35.80 2.50 45.15
C ARG A 5 34.47 1.93 44.65
N HIS A 6 33.42 2.77 44.66
CA HIS A 6 32.16 2.46 43.99
C HIS A 6 32.29 2.63 42.47
N VAL A 7 32.25 1.52 41.76
CA VAL A 7 32.13 1.51 40.29
C VAL A 7 30.64 1.64 39.95
N LEU A 8 30.26 2.83 39.52
CA LEU A 8 28.91 3.11 39.02
C LEU A 8 28.80 2.60 37.57
N GLY A 9 28.22 1.43 37.39
CA GLY A 9 27.95 0.88 36.06
C GLY A 9 26.79 1.62 35.38
N LEU A 10 27.10 2.40 34.36
CA LEU A 10 26.12 3.08 33.51
C LEU A 10 25.56 2.05 32.51
N PHE A 11 24.38 1.49 32.78
CA PHE A 11 23.63 0.71 31.82
C PHE A 11 22.95 1.66 30.81
N ALA A 12 23.56 1.82 29.65
CA ALA A 12 22.92 2.47 28.50
C ALA A 12 21.90 1.49 27.89
N VAL A 13 20.62 1.68 28.19
CA VAL A 13 19.54 0.97 27.49
C VAL A 13 19.40 1.57 26.09
N PHE A 14 19.95 0.86 25.11
CA PHE A 14 19.80 1.19 23.70
C PHE A 14 18.42 0.72 23.24
N SER A 15 17.41 1.60 23.36
CA SER A 15 16.08 1.35 22.78
C SER A 15 16.19 1.42 21.26
N LEU A 16 16.33 0.24 20.64
CA LEU A 16 16.26 0.08 19.21
C LEU A 16 14.79 0.27 18.79
N GLY A 17 14.41 1.52 18.51
CA GLY A 17 13.11 1.84 17.92
C GLY A 17 13.02 1.14 16.57
N LEU A 18 12.19 0.09 16.50
CA LEU A 18 11.81 -0.57 15.24
C LEU A 18 11.00 0.42 14.42
N LEU A 19 11.66 1.21 13.59
CA LEU A 19 11.01 2.00 12.54
C LEU A 19 10.30 1.00 11.62
N ALA A 20 9.00 0.84 11.78
CA ALA A 20 8.17 0.15 10.82
C ALA A 20 8.26 0.96 9.50
N ILE A 21 9.18 0.56 8.62
CA ILE A 21 9.23 1.04 7.24
C ILE A 21 7.94 0.50 6.61
N PRO A 22 6.99 1.37 6.20
CA PRO A 22 5.83 0.89 5.47
C PRO A 22 6.36 0.16 4.24
N ALA A 23 5.98 -1.11 4.09
CA ALA A 23 6.28 -1.86 2.88
C ALA A 23 5.74 -1.02 1.70
N PRO A 24 6.54 -0.79 0.65
CA PRO A 24 6.06 -0.11 -0.54
C PRO A 24 4.90 -0.95 -1.10
N GLY A 25 3.67 -0.50 -0.88
CA GLY A 25 2.52 -1.06 -1.55
C GLY A 25 2.73 -0.83 -3.03
N PHE A 26 3.04 -1.90 -3.78
CA PHE A 26 3.03 -1.84 -5.23
C PHE A 26 1.61 -1.53 -5.66
N ALA A 27 1.33 -0.26 -5.94
CA ALA A 27 0.03 0.10 -6.45
C ALA A 27 -0.12 -0.49 -7.84
N HIS A 28 -1.19 -1.21 -8.08
CA HIS A 28 -1.56 -1.75 -9.39
C HIS A 28 -1.50 -0.69 -10.51
N CYS A 29 -1.74 0.58 -10.15
CA CYS A 29 -1.59 1.73 -11.04
C CYS A 29 -0.17 1.89 -11.60
N ASP A 30 0.87 1.36 -10.93
CA ASP A 30 2.29 1.48 -11.32
C ASP A 30 2.73 0.35 -12.26
N THR A 31 1.86 -0.59 -12.61
CA THR A 31 2.20 -1.70 -13.51
C THR A 31 1.99 -1.34 -14.96
N LEU A 32 2.83 -1.92 -15.86
CA LEU A 32 2.71 -1.72 -17.31
C LEU A 32 1.38 -2.23 -17.89
N ASP A 33 0.70 -3.11 -17.16
CA ASP A 33 -0.60 -3.66 -17.53
C ASP A 33 -1.73 -3.10 -16.66
N GLY A 34 -1.41 -2.13 -15.77
CA GLY A 34 -2.36 -1.47 -14.90
C GLY A 34 -3.24 -0.44 -15.62
N PRO A 35 -4.35 -0.03 -15.01
CA PRO A 35 -5.37 0.79 -15.65
C PRO A 35 -4.85 2.17 -16.09
N VAL A 36 -3.90 2.74 -15.35
CA VAL A 36 -3.30 4.05 -15.69
C VAL A 36 -2.47 3.95 -16.95
N VAL A 37 -1.58 2.94 -17.05
CA VAL A 37 -0.75 2.73 -18.24
C VAL A 37 -1.58 2.26 -19.42
N MET A 38 -2.61 1.45 -19.21
CA MET A 38 -3.54 1.07 -20.28
C MET A 38 -4.28 2.29 -20.86
N ALA A 39 -4.70 3.25 -20.03
CA ALA A 39 -5.27 4.51 -20.49
C ALA A 39 -4.25 5.33 -21.31
N ALA A 40 -2.97 5.33 -20.89
CA ALA A 40 -1.89 5.98 -21.64
C ALA A 40 -1.64 5.34 -23.01
N LYS A 41 -1.58 4.01 -23.06
CA LYS A 41 -1.47 3.27 -24.35
C LYS A 41 -2.60 3.64 -25.30
N GLN A 42 -3.84 3.61 -24.82
CA GLN A 42 -5.01 3.98 -25.60
C GLN A 42 -4.97 5.44 -26.09
N ALA A 43 -4.53 6.37 -25.22
CA ALA A 43 -4.39 7.78 -25.57
C ALA A 43 -3.37 7.98 -26.70
N LEU A 44 -2.20 7.31 -26.62
CA LEU A 44 -1.15 7.39 -27.62
C LEU A 44 -1.57 6.75 -28.98
N GLU A 45 -2.35 5.67 -28.94
CA GLU A 45 -2.87 5.01 -30.14
C GLU A 45 -3.92 5.85 -30.87
N LYS A 46 -4.80 6.50 -30.10
CA LYS A 46 -5.86 7.35 -30.65
C LYS A 46 -5.41 8.76 -30.97
N GLY A 47 -4.25 9.20 -30.51
CA GLY A 47 -3.81 10.59 -30.61
C GLY A 47 -4.64 11.56 -29.76
N ASP A 48 -5.29 11.05 -28.71
CA ASP A 48 -6.18 11.82 -27.82
C ASP A 48 -5.75 11.66 -26.36
N VAL A 49 -5.39 12.77 -25.70
CA VAL A 49 -4.94 12.78 -24.31
C VAL A 49 -6.09 12.64 -23.28
N THR A 50 -7.33 12.83 -23.70
CA THR A 50 -8.51 12.85 -22.82
C THR A 50 -8.62 11.64 -21.89
N PRO A 51 -8.36 10.39 -22.32
CA PRO A 51 -8.47 9.21 -21.44
C PRO A 51 -7.56 9.23 -20.22
N VAL A 52 -6.43 9.95 -20.25
CA VAL A 52 -5.49 10.01 -19.13
C VAL A 52 -5.79 11.14 -18.15
N LEU A 53 -6.55 12.16 -18.53
CA LEU A 53 -6.78 13.33 -17.69
C LEU A 53 -7.57 13.03 -16.42
N LYS A 54 -8.41 11.98 -16.42
CA LYS A 54 -9.12 11.52 -15.22
C LYS A 54 -8.22 10.92 -14.14
N TRP A 55 -6.97 10.58 -14.49
CA TRP A 55 -6.00 10.01 -13.57
C TRP A 55 -5.10 11.03 -12.87
N VAL A 56 -5.28 12.32 -13.19
CA VAL A 56 -4.50 13.42 -12.61
C VAL A 56 -5.42 14.53 -12.11
N LYS A 57 -4.93 15.34 -11.18
CA LYS A 57 -5.69 16.52 -10.74
C LYS A 57 -5.70 17.59 -11.83
N LYS A 58 -6.72 18.46 -11.81
CA LYS A 58 -6.91 19.52 -12.80
C LYS A 58 -5.70 20.43 -12.98
N GLU A 59 -4.99 20.72 -11.89
CA GLU A 59 -3.80 21.56 -11.89
C GLU A 59 -2.64 20.95 -12.69
N GLN A 60 -2.65 19.62 -12.85
CA GLN A 60 -1.60 18.84 -13.51
C GLN A 60 -1.94 18.52 -14.99
N GLU A 61 -3.16 18.81 -15.43
CA GLU A 61 -3.56 18.52 -16.82
C GLU A 61 -2.65 19.19 -17.86
N ARG A 62 -2.15 20.40 -17.58
CA ARG A 62 -1.24 21.11 -18.49
C ARG A 62 0.06 20.33 -18.70
N GLU A 63 0.68 19.85 -17.61
CA GLU A 63 1.91 19.04 -17.68
C GLU A 63 1.66 17.76 -18.49
N MET A 64 0.51 17.10 -18.27
CA MET A 64 0.15 15.89 -19.01
C MET A 64 -0.05 16.15 -20.51
N ARG A 65 -0.71 17.25 -20.89
CA ARG A 65 -0.90 17.62 -22.29
C ARG A 65 0.45 17.94 -22.97
N GLU A 66 1.35 18.64 -22.27
CA GLU A 66 2.70 18.94 -22.78
C GLU A 66 3.53 17.65 -22.97
N ALA A 67 3.49 16.71 -22.01
CA ALA A 67 4.17 15.43 -22.13
C ALA A 67 3.59 14.61 -23.28
N PHE A 68 2.29 14.56 -23.44
CA PHE A 68 1.60 13.90 -24.55
C PHE A 68 2.05 14.45 -25.91
N GLN A 69 2.03 15.79 -26.09
CA GLN A 69 2.43 16.42 -27.34
C GLN A 69 3.91 16.13 -27.69
N LYS A 70 4.81 16.17 -26.70
CA LYS A 70 6.22 15.80 -26.91
C LYS A 70 6.35 14.34 -27.36
N THR A 71 5.60 13.44 -26.73
CA THR A 71 5.60 12.02 -27.08
C THR A 71 5.12 11.80 -28.51
N ILE A 72 3.94 12.34 -28.85
CA ILE A 72 3.35 12.21 -30.20
C ILE A 72 4.29 12.75 -31.29
N ALA A 73 4.98 13.87 -31.03
CA ALA A 73 5.88 14.50 -32.01
C ALA A 73 7.08 13.63 -32.39
N VAL A 74 7.51 12.70 -31.52
CA VAL A 74 8.72 11.91 -31.77
C VAL A 74 8.45 10.42 -32.00
N ARG A 75 7.34 9.85 -31.48
CA ARG A 75 7.11 8.41 -31.49
C ARG A 75 6.96 7.78 -32.89
N THR A 76 6.80 8.59 -33.94
CA THR A 76 6.75 8.13 -35.35
C THR A 76 8.13 8.08 -36.04
N LYS A 77 9.22 8.47 -35.34
CA LYS A 77 10.56 8.55 -35.92
C LYS A 77 11.34 7.23 -35.96
N GLY A 78 10.73 6.15 -35.52
CA GLY A 78 11.32 4.80 -35.54
C GLY A 78 10.86 3.97 -34.32
N PRO A 79 11.03 2.65 -34.35
CA PRO A 79 10.53 1.75 -33.31
C PRO A 79 11.21 1.99 -31.95
N GLU A 80 12.53 2.21 -31.92
CA GLU A 80 13.28 2.47 -30.70
C GLU A 80 12.89 3.83 -30.08
N VAL A 81 12.66 4.85 -30.93
CA VAL A 81 12.20 6.17 -30.49
C VAL A 81 10.77 6.08 -29.96
N LYS A 82 9.92 5.26 -30.60
CA LYS A 82 8.56 5.02 -30.14
C LYS A 82 8.55 4.40 -28.72
N GLU A 83 9.33 3.34 -28.51
CA GLU A 83 9.41 2.66 -27.22
C GLU A 83 9.85 3.64 -26.10
N LEU A 84 10.93 4.40 -26.35
CA LEU A 84 11.43 5.36 -25.38
C LEU A 84 10.43 6.49 -25.10
N ALA A 85 9.75 7.00 -26.12
CA ALA A 85 8.76 8.04 -25.99
C ALA A 85 7.49 7.56 -25.25
N ASP A 86 7.03 6.35 -25.55
CA ASP A 86 5.89 5.74 -24.88
C ASP A 86 6.22 5.53 -23.38
N MET A 87 7.41 5.01 -23.05
CA MET A 87 7.87 4.86 -21.66
C MET A 87 7.98 6.20 -20.92
N TYR A 88 8.52 7.24 -21.54
CA TYR A 88 8.55 8.57 -20.97
C TYR A 88 7.15 9.06 -20.59
N PHE A 89 6.16 8.83 -21.47
CA PHE A 89 4.78 9.23 -21.20
C PHE A 89 4.15 8.43 -20.06
N PHE A 90 4.37 7.10 -20.03
CA PHE A 90 3.85 6.23 -18.97
C PHE A 90 4.42 6.61 -17.61
N GLU A 91 5.75 6.79 -17.51
CA GLU A 91 6.40 7.20 -16.26
C GLU A 91 5.95 8.58 -15.79
N THR A 92 5.79 9.53 -16.72
CA THR A 92 5.30 10.87 -16.40
C THR A 92 3.89 10.81 -15.83
N LEU A 93 2.99 10.07 -16.48
CA LEU A 93 1.61 9.93 -16.03
C LEU A 93 1.54 9.26 -14.65
N VAL A 94 2.21 8.12 -14.47
CA VAL A 94 2.16 7.38 -13.19
C VAL A 94 2.79 8.20 -12.06
N ARG A 95 3.91 8.89 -12.31
CA ARG A 95 4.51 9.80 -11.33
C ARG A 95 3.56 10.90 -10.87
N ILE A 96 2.86 11.53 -11.81
CA ILE A 96 1.90 12.60 -11.50
C ILE A 96 0.68 12.03 -10.78
N HIS A 97 0.17 10.88 -11.21
CA HIS A 97 -0.93 10.18 -10.57
C HIS A 97 -0.59 9.86 -9.10
N ARG A 98 0.56 9.24 -8.83
CA ARG A 98 1.02 8.91 -7.47
C ARG A 98 1.17 10.15 -6.59
N ALA A 99 1.76 11.21 -7.14
CA ALA A 99 1.87 12.50 -6.42
C ALA A 99 0.49 13.08 -6.07
N SER A 100 -0.52 12.88 -6.92
CA SER A 100 -1.89 13.33 -6.65
C SER A 100 -2.57 12.59 -5.50
N GLU A 101 -2.15 11.36 -5.23
CA GLU A 101 -2.57 10.52 -4.11
C GLU A 101 -1.74 10.73 -2.83
N GLY A 102 -0.68 11.55 -2.90
CA GLY A 102 0.27 11.72 -1.80
C GLY A 102 1.22 10.54 -1.62
N ALA A 103 1.36 9.70 -2.64
CA ALA A 103 2.18 8.50 -2.61
C ALA A 103 3.48 8.68 -3.41
N PRO A 104 4.61 8.07 -2.99
CA PRO A 104 5.86 8.14 -3.72
C PRO A 104 5.78 7.34 -5.02
N TYR A 105 6.43 7.85 -6.07
CA TYR A 105 6.68 7.10 -7.30
C TYR A 105 7.97 6.29 -7.15
N THR A 106 7.89 4.98 -7.34
CA THR A 106 9.00 4.02 -7.19
C THR A 106 9.43 3.37 -8.51
N GLY A 107 8.91 3.87 -9.63
CA GLY A 107 9.13 3.33 -10.97
C GLY A 107 7.95 2.49 -11.46
N LEU A 108 7.93 2.25 -12.78
CA LEU A 108 6.98 1.30 -13.37
C LEU A 108 7.42 -0.14 -13.10
N THR A 109 6.47 -0.97 -12.68
CA THR A 109 6.73 -2.38 -12.41
C THR A 109 6.26 -3.26 -13.55
N LYS A 110 6.95 -4.41 -13.73
CA LYS A 110 6.53 -5.47 -14.64
C LYS A 110 5.93 -6.60 -13.81
N GLY A 111 4.84 -7.13 -14.27
CA GLY A 111 4.20 -8.28 -13.63
C GLY A 111 2.71 -8.09 -13.42
N PRO A 112 1.99 -9.18 -13.15
CA PRO A 112 0.56 -9.12 -12.90
C PRO A 112 0.26 -8.38 -11.61
N ALA A 113 -0.91 -7.75 -11.56
CA ALA A 113 -1.48 -7.25 -10.32
C ALA A 113 -1.60 -8.38 -9.28
N GLU A 114 -1.61 -8.03 -8.00
CA GLU A 114 -1.97 -9.00 -6.97
C GLU A 114 -3.33 -9.63 -7.29
N PRO A 115 -3.50 -10.95 -7.04
CA PRO A 115 -4.71 -11.66 -7.45
C PRO A 115 -6.01 -11.03 -6.99
N ILE A 116 -6.01 -10.45 -5.77
CA ILE A 116 -7.21 -9.78 -5.23
C ILE A 116 -7.52 -8.48 -5.97
N ILE A 117 -6.51 -7.72 -6.37
CA ILE A 117 -6.69 -6.48 -7.13
C ILE A 117 -7.18 -6.79 -8.55
N ALA A 118 -6.58 -7.77 -9.20
CA ALA A 118 -7.06 -8.25 -10.51
C ALA A 118 -8.52 -8.75 -10.46
N ALA A 119 -8.93 -9.35 -9.34
CA ALA A 119 -10.31 -9.76 -9.12
C ALA A 119 -11.27 -8.56 -8.99
N VAL A 120 -10.83 -7.46 -8.34
CA VAL A 120 -11.61 -6.21 -8.26
C VAL A 120 -11.81 -5.61 -9.66
N ASP A 121 -10.74 -5.48 -10.44
CA ASP A 121 -10.83 -4.95 -11.81
C ASP A 121 -11.77 -5.77 -12.69
N LYS A 122 -11.66 -7.12 -12.61
CA LYS A 122 -12.57 -8.03 -13.32
C LYS A 122 -14.01 -7.84 -12.88
N SER A 123 -14.26 -7.63 -11.58
CA SER A 123 -15.60 -7.41 -11.02
C SER A 123 -16.24 -6.14 -11.57
N LEU A 124 -15.48 -5.07 -11.72
CA LEU A 124 -15.93 -3.82 -12.35
C LEU A 124 -16.29 -4.00 -13.83
N GLY A 125 -15.62 -4.93 -14.53
CA GLY A 125 -15.93 -5.27 -15.93
C GLY A 125 -17.11 -6.22 -16.11
N THR A 126 -17.54 -6.91 -15.04
CA THR A 126 -18.64 -7.92 -15.09
C THR A 126 -19.87 -7.52 -14.25
N ASP A 127 -19.85 -6.36 -13.61
CA ASP A 127 -20.88 -5.87 -12.68
C ASP A 127 -21.22 -6.85 -11.55
N SER A 128 -20.27 -7.73 -11.16
CA SER A 128 -20.43 -8.68 -10.05
C SER A 128 -19.19 -8.69 -9.15
N VAL A 129 -19.41 -8.45 -7.87
CA VAL A 129 -18.39 -8.45 -6.81
C VAL A 129 -18.31 -9.78 -6.04
N ASP A 130 -19.15 -10.74 -6.36
CA ASP A 130 -19.33 -11.99 -5.58
C ASP A 130 -18.03 -12.78 -5.41
N HIS A 131 -17.20 -12.83 -6.46
CA HIS A 131 -15.93 -13.53 -6.41
C HIS A 131 -14.94 -12.86 -5.42
N VAL A 132 -14.88 -11.53 -5.40
CA VAL A 132 -14.03 -10.77 -4.46
C VAL A 132 -14.51 -10.98 -3.04
N VAL A 133 -15.83 -10.85 -2.80
CA VAL A 133 -16.43 -11.07 -1.48
C VAL A 133 -16.14 -12.49 -0.98
N LYS A 134 -16.39 -13.50 -1.79
CA LYS A 134 -16.15 -14.90 -1.44
C LYS A 134 -14.69 -15.16 -1.09
N HIS A 135 -13.76 -14.67 -1.91
CA HIS A 135 -12.32 -14.88 -1.70
C HIS A 135 -11.84 -14.16 -0.44
N LEU A 136 -12.16 -12.87 -0.31
CA LEU A 136 -11.74 -12.05 0.82
C LEU A 136 -12.30 -12.57 2.15
N THR A 137 -13.59 -12.92 2.20
CA THR A 137 -14.20 -13.45 3.42
C THR A 137 -13.63 -14.81 3.81
N ALA A 138 -13.24 -15.65 2.86
CA ALA A 138 -12.58 -16.92 3.13
C ALA A 138 -11.21 -16.71 3.79
N GLU A 139 -10.39 -15.82 3.26
CA GLU A 139 -9.05 -15.51 3.82
C GLU A 139 -9.15 -14.84 5.19
N VAL A 140 -10.09 -13.91 5.38
CA VAL A 140 -10.38 -13.29 6.68
C VAL A 140 -10.80 -14.35 7.71
N ALA A 141 -11.74 -15.22 7.34
CA ALA A 141 -12.21 -16.27 8.23
C ALA A 141 -11.10 -17.26 8.59
N LYS A 142 -10.22 -17.60 7.65
CA LYS A 142 -9.03 -18.42 7.87
C LYS A 142 -8.09 -17.75 8.87
N GLY A 143 -7.73 -16.49 8.63
CA GLY A 143 -6.81 -15.74 9.49
C GLY A 143 -7.30 -15.59 10.93
N ILE A 144 -8.62 -15.40 11.13
CA ILE A 144 -9.23 -15.36 12.48
C ILE A 144 -9.13 -16.74 13.15
N ARG A 145 -9.49 -17.82 12.45
CA ARG A 145 -9.49 -19.17 13.02
C ARG A 145 -8.08 -19.64 13.41
N GLU A 146 -7.09 -19.38 12.60
CA GLU A 146 -5.69 -19.74 12.89
C GLU A 146 -5.18 -19.06 14.16
N ARG A 147 -5.39 -17.73 14.29
CA ARG A 147 -5.00 -16.97 15.48
C ARG A 147 -5.78 -17.41 16.71
N PHE A 148 -7.09 -17.65 16.56
CA PHE A 148 -7.93 -18.15 17.65
C PHE A 148 -7.46 -19.52 18.14
N SER A 149 -7.17 -20.46 17.24
CA SER A 149 -6.69 -21.79 17.60
C SER A 149 -5.36 -21.71 18.39
N LYS A 150 -4.38 -20.95 17.88
CA LYS A 150 -3.12 -20.71 18.58
C LYS A 150 -3.34 -20.14 20.00
N THR A 151 -4.16 -19.10 20.10
CA THR A 151 -4.46 -18.45 21.39
C THR A 151 -5.17 -19.41 22.36
N ALA A 152 -6.16 -20.17 21.85
CA ALA A 152 -6.89 -21.14 22.66
C ALA A 152 -6.02 -22.29 23.17
N ASP A 153 -5.04 -22.72 22.37
CA ASP A 153 -4.11 -23.76 22.79
C ASP A 153 -3.13 -23.25 23.85
N LEU A 154 -2.55 -22.08 23.65
CA LEU A 154 -1.65 -21.46 24.64
C LEU A 154 -2.37 -21.12 25.96
N ARG A 155 -3.66 -20.78 25.90
CA ARG A 155 -4.48 -20.52 27.09
C ARG A 155 -4.55 -21.72 28.04
N LYS A 156 -4.51 -22.95 27.52
CA LYS A 156 -4.60 -24.19 28.34
C LYS A 156 -3.41 -24.32 29.30
N HIS A 157 -2.28 -23.71 28.96
CA HIS A 157 -1.02 -23.78 29.67
C HIS A 157 -0.56 -22.44 30.25
N SER A 158 -1.41 -21.40 30.18
CA SER A 158 -1.04 -20.03 30.58
C SER A 158 -0.64 -19.89 32.04
N GLU A 159 -1.12 -20.80 32.90
CA GLU A 159 -0.83 -20.80 34.34
C GLU A 159 0.35 -21.73 34.73
N ASP A 160 0.93 -22.48 33.77
CA ASP A 160 2.00 -23.42 34.04
C ASP A 160 3.31 -22.70 34.43
N SER A 161 3.53 -21.50 33.87
CA SER A 161 4.70 -20.66 34.20
C SER A 161 4.47 -19.21 33.73
N VAL A 162 5.28 -18.28 34.25
CA VAL A 162 5.27 -16.88 33.77
C VAL A 162 5.62 -16.80 32.28
N SER A 163 6.50 -17.68 31.77
CA SER A 163 6.83 -17.73 30.33
C SER A 163 5.64 -18.13 29.50
N ALA A 164 4.96 -19.23 29.89
CA ALA A 164 3.76 -19.71 29.19
C ALA A 164 2.62 -18.67 29.24
N GLY A 165 2.45 -17.99 30.36
CA GLY A 165 1.50 -16.86 30.48
C GLY A 165 1.81 -15.73 29.51
N ARG A 166 3.09 -15.37 29.34
CA ARG A 166 3.50 -14.32 28.37
C ARG A 166 3.24 -14.71 26.92
N GLU A 167 3.51 -15.97 26.57
CA GLU A 167 3.22 -16.49 25.22
C GLU A 167 1.70 -16.44 24.90
N TYR A 168 0.88 -16.81 25.88
CA TYR A 168 -0.57 -16.65 25.75
C TYR A 168 -0.99 -15.19 25.57
N VAL A 169 -0.47 -14.26 26.39
CA VAL A 169 -0.80 -12.85 26.31
C VAL A 169 -0.40 -12.27 24.95
N GLU A 170 0.78 -12.62 24.42
CA GLU A 170 1.21 -12.19 23.09
C GLU A 170 0.24 -12.66 22.00
N ALA A 171 -0.14 -13.94 22.00
CA ALA A 171 -1.09 -14.49 21.03
C ALA A 171 -2.50 -13.86 21.16
N TYR A 172 -2.93 -13.58 22.40
CA TYR A 172 -4.20 -12.90 22.67
C TYR A 172 -4.21 -11.47 22.11
N VAL A 173 -3.14 -10.71 22.32
CA VAL A 173 -3.00 -9.34 21.79
C VAL A 173 -2.94 -9.36 20.25
N GLU A 174 -2.20 -10.31 19.65
CA GLU A 174 -2.17 -10.49 18.19
C GLU A 174 -3.58 -10.74 17.62
N LEU A 175 -4.33 -11.66 18.22
CA LEU A 175 -5.69 -11.99 17.79
C LEU A 175 -6.63 -10.79 17.90
N THR A 176 -6.65 -10.13 19.06
CA THR A 176 -7.59 -9.02 19.33
C THR A 176 -7.33 -7.84 18.42
N HIS A 177 -6.07 -7.45 18.23
CA HIS A 177 -5.73 -6.36 17.31
C HIS A 177 -5.97 -6.72 15.84
N TYR A 178 -5.79 -7.99 15.44
CA TYR A 178 -6.15 -8.42 14.10
C TYR A 178 -7.64 -8.27 13.83
N VAL A 179 -8.48 -8.75 14.74
CA VAL A 179 -9.95 -8.64 14.62
C VAL A 179 -10.41 -7.18 14.67
N GLU A 180 -9.84 -6.38 15.57
CA GLU A 180 -10.16 -4.95 15.69
C GLU A 180 -9.87 -4.19 14.40
N ARG A 181 -8.69 -4.40 13.78
CA ARG A 181 -8.36 -3.76 12.49
C ARG A 181 -9.34 -4.15 11.41
N LEU A 182 -9.64 -5.45 11.26
CA LEU A 182 -10.61 -5.93 10.26
C LEU A 182 -11.99 -5.32 10.46
N PHE A 183 -12.44 -5.23 11.71
CA PHE A 183 -13.73 -4.65 12.04
C PHE A 183 -13.77 -3.15 11.72
N ASN A 184 -12.74 -2.40 12.14
CA ASN A 184 -12.65 -0.98 11.89
C ASN A 184 -12.57 -0.65 10.39
N ASP A 185 -11.82 -1.44 9.61
CA ASP A 185 -11.77 -1.31 8.16
C ASP A 185 -13.14 -1.57 7.53
N ALA A 186 -13.85 -2.62 7.99
CA ALA A 186 -15.15 -2.99 7.46
C ALA A 186 -16.24 -1.95 7.72
N ILE A 187 -16.20 -1.26 8.86
CA ILE A 187 -17.18 -0.21 9.21
C ILE A 187 -16.75 1.22 8.79
N GLY A 188 -15.65 1.33 8.05
CA GLY A 188 -15.15 2.61 7.55
C GLY A 188 -14.48 3.50 8.63
N HIS A 189 -14.10 2.93 9.78
CA HIS A 189 -13.30 3.60 10.81
C HIS A 189 -11.80 3.32 10.66
N SER A 190 -11.35 2.89 9.50
CA SER A 190 -9.94 2.83 9.17
C SER A 190 -9.38 4.24 9.29
N GLY A 191 -8.55 4.47 10.31
CA GLY A 191 -7.92 5.76 10.53
C GLY A 191 -7.26 6.22 9.24
N ALA A 192 -7.63 7.41 8.77
CA ALA A 192 -7.03 8.03 7.62
C ALA A 192 -5.51 8.00 7.80
N HIS A 193 -4.83 7.18 7.01
CA HIS A 193 -3.38 7.24 6.93
C HIS A 193 -3.00 8.66 6.48
N GLY A 194 -2.55 9.49 7.43
CA GLY A 194 -1.84 10.72 7.17
C GLY A 194 -2.68 11.98 6.99
N LYS A 195 -3.42 12.41 8.05
CA LYS A 195 -3.54 13.85 8.32
C LYS A 195 -2.91 14.11 9.69
N PRO A 196 -1.89 14.97 9.79
CA PRO A 196 -1.49 15.52 11.09
C PRO A 196 -2.69 16.29 11.62
N ASP A 197 -3.12 15.99 12.85
CA ASP A 197 -4.08 16.80 13.57
C ASP A 197 -3.53 18.23 13.66
N GLU A 198 -4.15 19.17 12.96
CA GLU A 198 -4.02 20.59 13.28
C GLU A 198 -4.70 20.80 14.64
N ALA A 199 -3.93 20.60 15.71
CA ALA A 199 -4.29 21.02 17.03
C ALA A 199 -4.38 22.55 17.03
N GLY A 200 -5.59 23.06 16.83
CA GLY A 200 -5.93 24.46 16.99
C GLY A 200 -5.68 24.92 18.42
N HIS A 201 -4.55 25.54 18.67
CA HIS A 201 -4.36 26.38 19.83
C HIS A 201 -5.18 27.66 19.63
N LYS A 202 -6.33 27.73 20.29
CA LYS A 202 -6.98 29.02 20.57
C LYS A 202 -6.53 29.49 21.95
N HIS A 203 -5.77 30.55 21.96
CA HIS A 203 -5.68 31.49 23.08
C HIS A 203 -6.66 32.63 22.87
#